data_547b483e5fb57ca991134eb1a0be5ef4
#
_entry.id   547b483e5fb57ca991134eb1a0be5ef4
#
_cell.length_a   1.000
_cell.length_b   1.000
_cell.length_c   1.000
_cell.angle_alpha   90.00
_cell.angle_beta   90.00
_cell.angle_gamma   90.00
#
_symmetry.space_group_name_H-M   'P 1'
#
loop_
_entity.id
_entity.type
_entity.pdbx_description
1 polymer ?
#
loop_
_entity_poly.entity_id
_entity_poly.type
_entity_poly.pdbx_seq_one_letter_code
_entity_poly.pdbx_strand_id
1 'polypeptide(L)'
;MTPSLTSIVSRLHIKHLRLLLAIYEHGSLLGAAKEVSISQPGASKALQEIETTFGAALFVRTNRGLEANDLGLCVVRYARMIYTDLGHLRNELDAIQKGDGGRVAVGSIMGAIPLLTDAVSDLMQTHPGMSVEIVEDTSAELLSLLDSGRLDLAICRTVVTKSPELYESEMLQPEELRVIASIGSPLALADGLTLQDLAQCKWIVYRANMPMRILLEREFYDAGIRFPTNLLETTSPFATLALLRRNSSFVALASTDVASFFARNGLVSILPFQFSLRSEPYELVRRRGSLMSIGARLLKERLLQRQDHQAD
;
A
#
# COMPACT_ATOMS: atom_id res chain seq x y z
N MET A 1 -31.12 -8.19 -18.37
CA MET A 1 -31.25 -6.78 -18.83
C MET A 1 -30.71 -5.90 -17.71
N THR A 2 -29.80 -4.99 -18.00
CA THR A 2 -29.25 -4.08 -16.97
C THR A 2 -30.33 -3.14 -16.46
N PRO A 3 -30.54 -2.97 -15.15
CA PRO A 3 -31.57 -2.09 -14.60
C PRO A 3 -31.28 -0.61 -14.94
N SER A 4 -32.32 0.19 -15.05
CA SER A 4 -32.15 1.64 -15.25
C SER A 4 -31.62 2.31 -13.99
N LEU A 5 -30.90 3.42 -14.14
CA LEU A 5 -30.37 4.19 -12.99
C LEU A 5 -31.49 4.59 -12.03
N THR A 6 -32.67 5.03 -12.56
CA THR A 6 -33.83 5.37 -11.75
C THR A 6 -34.31 4.18 -10.90
N SER A 7 -34.32 2.98 -11.46
CA SER A 7 -34.69 1.76 -10.72
C SER A 7 -33.71 1.45 -9.59
N ILE A 8 -32.41 1.61 -9.85
CA ILE A 8 -31.38 1.42 -8.83
C ILE A 8 -31.55 2.43 -7.70
N VAL A 9 -31.62 3.71 -8.02
CA VAL A 9 -31.72 4.81 -7.02
C VAL A 9 -32.99 4.70 -6.17
N SER A 10 -34.12 4.24 -6.73
CA SER A 10 -35.37 4.12 -6.00
C SER A 10 -35.46 2.91 -5.06
N ARG A 11 -34.67 1.87 -5.30
CA ARG A 11 -34.76 0.58 -4.57
C ARG A 11 -33.52 0.26 -3.73
N LEU A 12 -32.35 0.76 -4.13
CA LEU A 12 -31.11 0.52 -3.40
C LEU A 12 -30.98 1.53 -2.25
N HIS A 13 -30.87 1.02 -1.03
CA HIS A 13 -30.65 1.84 0.17
C HIS A 13 -29.21 1.72 0.68
N ILE A 14 -28.73 2.73 1.40
CA ILE A 14 -27.36 2.72 2.00
C ILE A 14 -27.16 1.50 2.90
N LYS A 15 -28.19 1.06 3.66
CA LYS A 15 -28.14 -0.17 4.47
C LYS A 15 -27.89 -1.43 3.63
N HIS A 16 -28.33 -1.46 2.38
CA HIS A 16 -28.07 -2.56 1.45
C HIS A 16 -26.59 -2.62 1.04
N LEU A 17 -25.95 -1.46 0.85
CA LEU A 17 -24.51 -1.40 0.56
C LEU A 17 -23.69 -1.98 1.71
N ARG A 18 -24.02 -1.61 2.94
CA ARG A 18 -23.37 -2.17 4.13
C ARG A 18 -23.55 -3.68 4.25
N LEU A 19 -24.75 -4.18 3.96
CA LEU A 19 -25.01 -5.63 3.98
C LEU A 19 -24.21 -6.35 2.89
N LEU A 20 -24.13 -5.82 1.67
CA LEU A 20 -23.32 -6.39 0.58
C LEU A 20 -21.84 -6.51 0.98
N LEU A 21 -21.29 -5.47 1.58
CA LEU A 21 -19.90 -5.46 2.06
C LEU A 21 -19.69 -6.51 3.13
N ALA A 22 -20.56 -6.59 4.11
CA ALA A 22 -20.50 -7.58 5.19
C ALA A 22 -20.62 -9.02 4.66
N ILE A 23 -21.51 -9.28 3.68
CA ILE A 23 -21.62 -10.61 3.04
C ILE A 23 -20.31 -10.98 2.36
N TYR A 24 -19.72 -10.04 1.62
CA TYR A 24 -18.45 -10.26 0.92
C TYR A 24 -17.30 -10.55 1.89
N GLU A 25 -17.21 -9.83 3.01
CA GLU A 25 -16.14 -9.97 4.00
C GLU A 25 -16.26 -11.25 4.83
N HIS A 26 -17.47 -11.60 5.23
CA HIS A 26 -17.70 -12.80 6.08
C HIS A 26 -17.92 -14.09 5.29
N GLY A 27 -18.19 -14.03 4.00
CA GLY A 27 -18.55 -15.19 3.20
C GLY A 27 -19.81 -15.92 3.68
N SER A 28 -20.64 -15.29 4.54
CA SER A 28 -21.84 -15.90 5.12
C SER A 28 -22.91 -14.90 5.51
N LEU A 29 -24.18 -15.26 5.29
CA LEU A 29 -25.32 -14.44 5.72
C LEU A 29 -25.42 -14.30 7.25
N LEU A 30 -25.00 -15.32 7.99
CA LEU A 30 -25.04 -15.26 9.46
C LEU A 30 -24.00 -14.27 9.99
N GLY A 31 -22.77 -14.30 9.48
CA GLY A 31 -21.71 -13.34 9.83
C GLY A 31 -22.10 -11.91 9.48
N ALA A 32 -22.57 -11.71 8.24
CA ALA A 32 -23.03 -10.41 7.77
C ALA A 32 -24.21 -9.85 8.60
N ALA A 33 -25.19 -10.68 8.91
CA ALA A 33 -26.35 -10.28 9.73
C ALA A 33 -25.95 -9.79 11.13
N LYS A 34 -24.97 -10.47 11.76
CA LYS A 34 -24.41 -10.06 13.06
C LYS A 34 -23.72 -8.70 12.96
N GLU A 35 -22.89 -8.50 11.94
CA GLU A 35 -22.16 -7.24 11.75
C GLU A 35 -23.09 -6.05 11.52
N VAL A 36 -24.12 -6.21 10.66
CA VAL A 36 -25.06 -5.12 10.38
C VAL A 36 -26.23 -5.05 11.40
N SER A 37 -26.20 -5.89 12.46
CA SER A 37 -27.18 -5.91 13.56
C SER A 37 -28.62 -6.18 13.11
N ILE A 38 -28.81 -7.17 12.22
CA ILE A 38 -30.13 -7.67 11.80
C ILE A 38 -30.24 -9.18 11.98
N SER A 39 -31.45 -9.74 11.85
CA SER A 39 -31.64 -11.18 11.85
C SER A 39 -31.16 -11.82 10.56
N GLN A 40 -30.71 -13.08 10.59
CA GLN A 40 -30.33 -13.83 9.38
C GLN A 40 -31.45 -13.92 8.34
N PRO A 41 -32.73 -14.17 8.69
CA PRO A 41 -33.85 -14.06 7.74
C PRO A 41 -33.99 -12.68 7.12
N GLY A 42 -33.76 -11.63 7.92
CA GLY A 42 -33.73 -10.23 7.43
C GLY A 42 -32.61 -9.99 6.42
N ALA A 43 -31.39 -10.49 6.69
CA ALA A 43 -30.26 -10.39 5.75
C ALA A 43 -30.56 -11.16 4.47
N SER A 44 -31.15 -12.36 4.53
CA SER A 44 -31.52 -13.15 3.36
C SER A 44 -32.57 -12.44 2.50
N LYS A 45 -33.60 -11.85 3.11
CA LYS A 45 -34.62 -11.07 2.43
C LYS A 45 -34.02 -9.83 1.77
N ALA A 46 -33.17 -9.08 2.49
CA ALA A 46 -32.50 -7.90 1.96
C ALA A 46 -31.57 -8.24 0.78
N LEU A 47 -30.82 -9.34 0.85
CA LEU A 47 -30.00 -9.80 -0.30
C LEU A 47 -30.90 -10.10 -1.52
N GLN A 48 -32.01 -10.78 -1.33
CA GLN A 48 -32.97 -11.05 -2.42
C GLN A 48 -33.55 -9.77 -3.03
N GLU A 49 -33.85 -8.76 -2.21
CA GLU A 49 -34.31 -7.45 -2.68
C GLU A 49 -33.22 -6.74 -3.51
N ILE A 50 -31.96 -6.80 -3.07
CA ILE A 50 -30.82 -6.26 -3.80
C ILE A 50 -30.64 -6.97 -5.15
N GLU A 51 -30.62 -8.30 -5.16
CA GLU A 51 -30.46 -9.10 -6.38
C GLU A 51 -31.63 -8.87 -7.36
N THR A 52 -32.85 -8.71 -6.83
CA THR A 52 -34.02 -8.31 -7.65
C THR A 52 -33.83 -6.91 -8.25
N THR A 53 -33.24 -5.99 -7.51
CA THR A 53 -32.96 -4.63 -8.02
C THR A 53 -31.97 -4.65 -9.18
N PHE A 54 -30.96 -5.52 -9.11
CA PHE A 54 -29.96 -5.69 -10.18
C PHE A 54 -30.39 -6.68 -11.26
N GLY A 55 -31.48 -7.42 -11.04
CA GLY A 55 -32.01 -8.40 -12.00
C GLY A 55 -31.17 -9.65 -12.18
N ALA A 56 -30.24 -9.93 -11.24
CA ALA A 56 -29.34 -11.06 -11.27
C ALA A 56 -28.87 -11.43 -9.87
N ALA A 57 -28.52 -12.72 -9.67
CA ALA A 57 -27.80 -13.16 -8.49
C ALA A 57 -26.40 -12.52 -8.45
N LEU A 58 -26.02 -12.03 -7.27
CA LEU A 58 -24.70 -11.42 -7.01
C LEU A 58 -23.78 -12.37 -6.26
N PHE A 59 -24.35 -13.31 -5.51
CA PHE A 59 -23.60 -14.28 -4.73
C PHE A 59 -24.02 -15.71 -5.09
N VAL A 60 -23.06 -16.60 -5.05
CA VAL A 60 -23.25 -18.04 -5.26
C VAL A 60 -22.86 -18.82 -4.00
N ARG A 61 -23.58 -19.90 -3.73
CA ARG A 61 -23.21 -20.80 -2.63
C ARG A 61 -22.15 -21.77 -3.10
N THR A 62 -21.05 -21.82 -2.38
CA THR A 62 -19.94 -22.75 -2.58
C THR A 62 -19.74 -23.61 -1.32
N ASN A 63 -18.84 -24.59 -1.39
CA ASN A 63 -18.45 -25.39 -0.22
C ASN A 63 -17.74 -24.55 0.87
N ARG A 64 -17.29 -23.34 0.51
CA ARG A 64 -16.59 -22.39 1.42
C ARG A 64 -17.53 -21.34 1.99
N GLY A 65 -18.76 -21.27 1.53
CA GLY A 65 -19.75 -20.30 1.98
C GLY A 65 -20.43 -19.55 0.83
N LEU A 66 -20.66 -18.29 1.01
CA LEU A 66 -21.29 -17.38 0.03
C LEU A 66 -20.21 -16.53 -0.65
N GLU A 67 -20.00 -16.75 -1.92
CA GLU A 67 -18.97 -16.05 -2.71
C GLU A 67 -19.60 -15.14 -3.76
N ALA A 68 -19.03 -13.94 -3.96
CA ALA A 68 -19.50 -13.02 -4.99
C ALA A 68 -19.10 -13.53 -6.38
N ASN A 69 -20.05 -13.56 -7.32
CA ASN A 69 -19.75 -13.77 -8.74
C ASN A 69 -19.25 -12.45 -9.38
N ASP A 70 -18.93 -12.43 -10.69
CA ASP A 70 -18.39 -11.27 -11.38
C ASP A 70 -19.28 -10.03 -11.27
N LEU A 71 -20.60 -10.20 -11.34
CA LEU A 71 -21.57 -9.12 -11.14
C LEU A 71 -21.55 -8.65 -9.66
N GLY A 72 -21.49 -9.60 -8.73
CA GLY A 72 -21.37 -9.33 -7.31
C GLY A 72 -20.10 -8.55 -6.97
N LEU A 73 -18.95 -8.96 -7.52
CA LEU A 73 -17.68 -8.24 -7.36
C LEU A 73 -17.78 -6.80 -7.88
N CYS A 74 -18.42 -6.62 -9.04
CA CYS A 74 -18.67 -5.27 -9.56
C CYS A 74 -19.53 -4.44 -8.60
N VAL A 75 -20.67 -4.97 -8.12
CA VAL A 75 -21.57 -4.25 -7.22
C VAL A 75 -20.92 -3.98 -5.87
N VAL A 76 -20.21 -4.94 -5.29
CA VAL A 76 -19.46 -4.79 -4.02
C VAL A 76 -18.42 -3.68 -4.15
N ARG A 77 -17.70 -3.61 -5.26
CA ARG A 77 -16.72 -2.54 -5.52
C ARG A 77 -17.37 -1.15 -5.48
N TYR A 78 -18.50 -0.95 -6.17
CA TYR A 78 -19.23 0.32 -6.12
C TYR A 78 -19.88 0.59 -4.76
N ALA A 79 -20.43 -0.44 -4.11
CA ALA A 79 -20.96 -0.31 -2.75
C ALA A 79 -19.90 0.20 -1.78
N ARG A 80 -18.66 -0.30 -1.91
CA ARG A 80 -17.52 0.11 -1.08
C ARG A 80 -17.15 1.57 -1.35
N MET A 81 -17.10 2.01 -2.62
CA MET A 81 -16.85 3.41 -2.95
C MET A 81 -17.84 4.35 -2.30
N ILE A 82 -19.14 4.08 -2.50
CA ILE A 82 -20.21 4.93 -1.96
C ILE A 82 -20.13 4.98 -0.42
N TYR A 83 -19.86 3.84 0.24
CA TYR A 83 -19.74 3.79 1.68
C TYR A 83 -18.52 4.55 2.21
N THR A 84 -17.41 4.51 1.48
CA THR A 84 -16.21 5.30 1.76
C THR A 84 -16.44 6.79 1.59
N ASP A 85 -17.12 7.20 0.50
CA ASP A 85 -17.44 8.61 0.27
C ASP A 85 -18.32 9.19 1.39
N LEU A 86 -19.24 8.38 1.98
CA LEU A 86 -19.99 8.78 3.17
C LEU A 86 -19.08 8.93 4.40
N GLY A 87 -18.06 8.12 4.52
CA GLY A 87 -17.02 8.25 5.55
C GLY A 87 -16.22 9.55 5.37
N HIS A 88 -15.82 9.87 4.14
CA HIS A 88 -15.14 11.12 3.81
C HIS A 88 -16.02 12.33 4.12
N LEU A 89 -17.28 12.31 3.71
CA LEU A 89 -18.25 13.37 4.03
C LEU A 89 -18.34 13.62 5.54
N ARG A 90 -18.46 12.56 6.34
CA ARG A 90 -18.48 12.69 7.80
C ARG A 90 -17.21 13.35 8.34
N ASN A 91 -16.04 12.90 7.86
CA ASN A 91 -14.74 13.44 8.30
C ASN A 91 -14.58 14.90 7.89
N GLU A 92 -15.06 15.27 6.70
CA GLU A 92 -15.02 16.66 6.22
C GLU A 92 -15.96 17.56 7.02
N LEU A 93 -17.14 17.08 7.37
CA LEU A 93 -18.06 17.83 8.27
C LEU A 93 -17.44 18.04 9.67
N ASP A 94 -16.82 16.99 10.22
CA ASP A 94 -16.09 17.10 11.50
C ASP A 94 -14.95 18.12 11.43
N ALA A 95 -14.19 18.13 10.34
CA ALA A 95 -13.09 19.08 10.12
C ALA A 95 -13.60 20.53 10.03
N ILE A 96 -14.67 20.76 9.28
CA ILE A 96 -15.29 22.09 9.16
C ILE A 96 -15.80 22.58 10.52
N GLN A 97 -16.45 21.72 11.30
CA GLN A 97 -17.00 22.06 12.60
C GLN A 97 -15.92 22.40 13.65
N LYS A 98 -14.77 21.72 13.58
CA LYS A 98 -13.66 21.90 14.52
C LYS A 98 -12.67 22.97 14.08
N GLY A 99 -12.75 23.44 12.83
CA GLY A 99 -11.75 24.34 12.22
C GLY A 99 -10.41 23.64 11.97
N ASP A 100 -10.39 22.29 12.01
CA ASP A 100 -9.20 21.46 11.85
C ASP A 100 -9.00 21.06 10.39
N GLY A 101 -7.75 20.77 9.99
CA GLY A 101 -7.37 20.41 8.62
C GLY A 101 -7.89 19.05 8.12
N GLY A 102 -8.72 18.33 8.90
CA GLY A 102 -9.32 17.06 8.54
C GLY A 102 -8.43 15.86 8.85
N ARG A 103 -8.73 14.73 8.15
CA ARG A 103 -7.97 13.47 8.26
C ARG A 103 -7.50 13.04 6.86
N VAL A 104 -6.32 12.44 6.81
CA VAL A 104 -5.82 11.73 5.62
C VAL A 104 -5.24 10.38 6.04
N ALA A 105 -5.60 9.33 5.31
CA ALA A 105 -5.00 8.01 5.42
C ALA A 105 -4.13 7.74 4.19
N VAL A 106 -2.83 7.54 4.39
CA VAL A 106 -1.87 7.35 3.31
C VAL A 106 -1.09 6.06 3.49
N GLY A 107 -0.96 5.31 2.41
CA GLY A 107 -0.12 4.12 2.34
C GLY A 107 1.24 4.42 1.74
N SER A 108 2.26 3.67 2.13
CA SER A 108 3.58 3.76 1.51
C SER A 108 4.29 2.42 1.49
N ILE A 109 4.99 2.12 0.41
CA ILE A 109 6.03 1.11 0.45
C ILE A 109 7.20 1.61 1.28
N MET A 110 7.96 0.69 1.89
CA MET A 110 9.08 1.02 2.77
C MET A 110 10.07 2.00 2.13
N GLY A 111 10.39 1.83 0.85
CA GLY A 111 11.36 2.68 0.14
C GLY A 111 11.00 4.16 0.10
N ALA A 112 9.71 4.49 0.16
CA ALA A 112 9.22 5.86 0.10
C ALA A 112 8.83 6.46 1.47
N ILE A 113 9.03 5.71 2.57
CA ILE A 113 8.74 6.20 3.94
C ILE A 113 9.51 7.49 4.28
N PRO A 114 10.81 7.65 3.97
CA PRO A 114 11.49 8.90 4.25
C PRO A 114 10.83 10.11 3.57
N LEU A 115 10.50 9.99 2.29
CA LEU A 115 9.80 11.04 1.53
C LEU A 115 8.43 11.37 2.17
N LEU A 116 7.65 10.33 2.50
CA LEU A 116 6.33 10.51 3.09
C LEU A 116 6.40 11.19 4.47
N THR A 117 7.30 10.73 5.34
CA THR A 117 7.42 11.27 6.70
C THR A 117 7.86 12.73 6.72
N ASP A 118 8.73 13.10 5.79
CA ASP A 118 9.13 14.50 5.60
C ASP A 118 7.95 15.37 5.14
N ALA A 119 7.18 14.91 4.15
CA ALA A 119 6.00 15.63 3.66
C ALA A 119 4.91 15.75 4.74
N VAL A 120 4.70 14.70 5.53
CA VAL A 120 3.76 14.71 6.66
C VAL A 120 4.22 15.67 7.75
N SER A 121 5.52 15.71 8.06
CA SER A 121 6.09 16.64 9.05
C SER A 121 5.80 18.08 8.65
N ASP A 122 6.05 18.48 7.41
CA ASP A 122 5.76 19.81 6.90
C ASP A 122 4.26 20.13 6.92
N LEU A 123 3.45 19.14 6.54
CA LEU A 123 1.99 19.30 6.56
C LEU A 123 1.48 19.57 7.97
N MET A 124 1.94 18.82 8.97
CA MET A 124 1.52 18.97 10.37
C MET A 124 2.02 20.28 11.00
N GLN A 125 3.16 20.84 10.54
CA GLN A 125 3.61 22.17 10.97
C GLN A 125 2.66 23.28 10.50
N THR A 126 2.13 23.16 9.28
CA THR A 126 1.22 24.17 8.70
C THR A 126 -0.25 23.92 9.06
N HIS A 127 -0.60 22.69 9.40
CA HIS A 127 -1.96 22.26 9.75
C HIS A 127 -1.95 21.39 11.01
N PRO A 128 -1.71 21.98 12.21
CA PRO A 128 -1.50 21.22 13.45
C PRO A 128 -2.73 20.42 13.92
N GLY A 129 -3.93 20.79 13.46
CA GLY A 129 -5.16 20.05 13.77
C GLY A 129 -5.43 18.86 12.86
N MET A 130 -4.57 18.61 11.85
CA MET A 130 -4.77 17.51 10.93
C MET A 130 -4.40 16.16 11.56
N SER A 131 -5.22 15.14 11.29
CA SER A 131 -4.94 13.75 11.65
C SER A 131 -4.38 12.99 10.44
N VAL A 132 -3.22 12.36 10.59
CA VAL A 132 -2.60 11.55 9.53
C VAL A 132 -2.47 10.11 9.99
N GLU A 133 -2.99 9.18 9.19
CA GLU A 133 -2.75 7.74 9.35
C GLU A 133 -1.76 7.29 8.28
N ILE A 134 -0.66 6.64 8.70
CA ILE A 134 0.34 6.08 7.79
C ILE A 134 0.27 4.55 7.87
N VAL A 135 0.15 3.90 6.72
CA VAL A 135 0.17 2.43 6.59
C VAL A 135 1.36 2.04 5.72
N GLU A 136 2.28 1.24 6.27
CA GLU A 136 3.37 0.65 5.51
C GLU A 136 2.99 -0.79 5.11
N ASP A 137 3.00 -1.08 3.80
CA ASP A 137 2.75 -2.42 3.28
C ASP A 137 3.32 -2.59 1.86
N THR A 138 3.09 -3.76 1.25
CA THR A 138 3.42 -4.03 -0.16
C THR A 138 2.53 -3.25 -1.11
N SER A 139 3.00 -3.00 -2.33
CA SER A 139 2.18 -2.31 -3.35
C SER A 139 0.84 -2.98 -3.59
N ALA A 140 0.79 -4.33 -3.59
CA ALA A 140 -0.45 -5.06 -3.80
C ALA A 140 -1.48 -4.82 -2.68
N GLU A 141 -1.04 -4.84 -1.43
CA GLU A 141 -1.90 -4.57 -0.28
C GLU A 141 -2.34 -3.10 -0.24
N LEU A 142 -1.44 -2.17 -0.52
CA LEU A 142 -1.77 -0.74 -0.59
C LEU A 142 -2.82 -0.43 -1.66
N LEU A 143 -2.74 -1.07 -2.84
CA LEU A 143 -3.77 -0.96 -3.88
C LEU A 143 -5.11 -1.55 -3.42
N SER A 144 -5.09 -2.68 -2.69
CA SER A 144 -6.29 -3.27 -2.09
C SER A 144 -6.92 -2.33 -1.05
N LEU A 145 -6.10 -1.64 -0.25
CA LEU A 145 -6.56 -0.65 0.72
C LEU A 145 -7.13 0.61 0.05
N LEU A 146 -6.56 1.07 -1.07
CA LEU A 146 -7.15 2.11 -1.91
C LEU A 146 -8.49 1.67 -2.49
N ASP A 147 -8.58 0.44 -3.00
CA ASP A 147 -9.82 -0.12 -3.55
C ASP A 147 -10.93 -0.25 -2.50
N SER A 148 -10.54 -0.52 -1.27
CA SER A 148 -11.48 -0.57 -0.15
C SER A 148 -11.80 0.80 0.45
N GLY A 149 -11.15 1.88 -0.04
CA GLY A 149 -11.31 3.22 0.50
C GLY A 149 -10.78 3.39 1.93
N ARG A 150 -9.94 2.48 2.39
CA ARG A 150 -9.24 2.61 3.67
C ARG A 150 -8.07 3.60 3.58
N LEU A 151 -7.54 3.80 2.39
CA LEU A 151 -6.53 4.81 2.09
C LEU A 151 -7.08 5.84 1.11
N ASP A 152 -6.71 7.08 1.30
CA ASP A 152 -6.96 8.19 0.39
C ASP A 152 -5.92 8.23 -0.74
N LEU A 153 -4.65 7.99 -0.38
CA LEU A 153 -3.48 8.01 -1.23
C LEU A 153 -2.55 6.84 -0.91
N ALA A 154 -1.76 6.42 -1.87
CA ALA A 154 -0.66 5.48 -1.61
C ALA A 154 0.57 5.84 -2.44
N ILE A 155 1.75 5.65 -1.86
CA ILE A 155 3.02 5.67 -2.59
C ILE A 155 3.40 4.21 -2.83
N CYS A 156 3.19 3.74 -4.06
CA CYS A 156 3.39 2.34 -4.42
C CYS A 156 3.63 2.18 -5.93
N ARG A 157 3.65 0.95 -6.43
CA ARG A 157 3.78 0.64 -7.87
C ARG A 157 2.49 0.07 -8.41
N THR A 158 1.96 0.67 -9.47
CA THR A 158 0.74 0.16 -10.14
C THR A 158 1.03 -1.03 -11.06
N VAL A 159 2.27 -1.25 -11.45
CA VAL A 159 2.68 -2.41 -12.29
C VAL A 159 2.36 -3.78 -11.67
N VAL A 160 2.15 -3.85 -10.36
CA VAL A 160 1.79 -5.12 -9.68
C VAL A 160 0.33 -5.52 -9.87
N THR A 161 -0.54 -4.62 -10.34
CA THR A 161 -1.96 -4.93 -10.61
C THR A 161 -2.20 -5.27 -12.08
N LYS A 162 -3.26 -6.06 -12.33
CA LYS A 162 -3.75 -6.36 -13.68
C LYS A 162 -4.69 -5.28 -14.24
N SER A 163 -5.08 -4.32 -13.41
CA SER A 163 -6.06 -3.28 -13.73
C SER A 163 -5.54 -1.87 -13.36
N PRO A 164 -4.40 -1.43 -13.95
CA PRO A 164 -3.82 -0.12 -13.64
C PRO A 164 -4.74 1.05 -14.03
N GLU A 165 -5.67 0.83 -14.96
CA GLU A 165 -6.66 1.82 -15.39
C GLU A 165 -7.65 2.24 -14.28
N LEU A 166 -7.74 1.48 -13.20
CA LEU A 166 -8.56 1.82 -12.02
C LEU A 166 -7.93 2.92 -11.15
N TYR A 167 -6.68 3.27 -11.42
CA TYR A 167 -5.94 4.24 -10.64
C TYR A 167 -5.54 5.46 -11.47
N GLU A 168 -5.32 6.53 -10.80
CA GLU A 168 -4.61 7.70 -11.29
C GLU A 168 -3.31 7.77 -10.53
N SER A 169 -2.20 7.84 -11.26
CA SER A 169 -0.87 7.86 -10.67
C SER A 169 -0.04 9.01 -11.21
N GLU A 170 0.81 9.54 -10.35
CA GLU A 170 1.84 10.53 -10.68
C GLU A 170 3.19 9.92 -10.32
N MET A 171 4.08 9.83 -11.30
CA MET A 171 5.42 9.27 -11.10
C MET A 171 6.19 10.14 -10.11
N LEU A 172 6.77 9.53 -9.09
CA LEU A 172 7.60 10.24 -8.13
C LEU A 172 9.07 10.10 -8.55
N GLN A 173 9.75 9.03 -8.15
CA GLN A 173 11.16 8.88 -8.51
C GLN A 173 11.51 7.40 -8.70
N PRO A 174 12.58 7.10 -9.50
CA PRO A 174 13.12 5.76 -9.56
C PRO A 174 13.75 5.39 -8.21
N GLU A 175 13.59 4.14 -7.81
CA GLU A 175 14.21 3.62 -6.61
C GLU A 175 15.56 2.99 -6.95
N GLU A 176 16.63 3.59 -6.47
CA GLU A 176 17.96 2.98 -6.51
C GLU A 176 18.20 2.14 -5.25
N LEU A 177 18.99 1.09 -5.40
CA LEU A 177 19.28 0.15 -4.34
C LEU A 177 20.70 0.32 -3.81
N ARG A 178 20.87 0.10 -2.52
CA ARG A 178 22.16 0.10 -1.82
C ARG A 178 22.28 -1.14 -0.97
N VAL A 179 23.50 -1.62 -0.83
CA VAL A 179 23.84 -2.63 0.15
C VAL A 179 24.27 -1.91 1.44
N ILE A 180 23.67 -2.31 2.55
CA ILE A 180 23.98 -1.78 3.88
C ILE A 180 24.54 -2.87 4.77
N ALA A 181 25.40 -2.48 5.70
CA ALA A 181 26.04 -3.36 6.69
C ALA A 181 26.08 -2.68 8.06
N SER A 182 26.57 -3.38 9.08
CA SER A 182 26.82 -2.79 10.39
C SER A 182 27.82 -1.62 10.30
N ILE A 183 27.70 -0.67 11.23
CA ILE A 183 28.71 0.39 11.39
C ILE A 183 30.08 -0.25 11.66
N GLY A 184 31.10 0.27 10.95
CA GLY A 184 32.47 -0.25 11.06
C GLY A 184 32.70 -1.61 10.38
N SER A 185 31.75 -2.06 9.53
CA SER A 185 32.02 -3.22 8.67
C SER A 185 33.25 -2.97 7.80
N PRO A 186 34.21 -3.92 7.77
CA PRO A 186 35.39 -3.80 6.90
C PRO A 186 35.04 -3.62 5.42
N LEU A 187 33.89 -4.14 5.00
CA LEU A 187 33.38 -4.00 3.62
C LEU A 187 33.06 -2.55 3.24
N ALA A 188 32.76 -1.69 4.22
CA ALA A 188 32.48 -0.27 3.97
C ALA A 188 33.72 0.53 3.58
N LEU A 189 34.91 0.01 3.89
CA LEU A 189 36.22 0.62 3.58
C LEU A 189 36.92 -0.07 2.41
N ALA A 190 36.29 -1.07 1.81
CA ALA A 190 36.89 -1.81 0.70
C ALA A 190 36.93 -0.97 -0.57
N ASP A 191 38.10 -0.86 -1.20
CA ASP A 191 38.23 -0.30 -2.52
C ASP A 191 37.79 -1.33 -3.58
N GLY A 192 36.77 -0.99 -4.37
CA GLY A 192 36.31 -1.83 -5.49
C GLY A 192 35.54 -3.08 -5.06
N LEU A 193 34.63 -2.95 -4.10
CA LEU A 193 33.75 -4.05 -3.66
C LEU A 193 32.95 -4.63 -4.82
N THR A 194 33.07 -5.93 -5.03
CA THR A 194 32.44 -6.66 -6.14
C THR A 194 31.23 -7.48 -5.66
N LEU A 195 30.37 -7.87 -6.62
CA LEU A 195 29.24 -8.77 -6.33
C LEU A 195 29.75 -10.16 -5.86
N GLN A 196 30.96 -10.59 -6.30
CA GLN A 196 31.60 -11.82 -5.85
C GLN A 196 31.95 -11.78 -4.35
N ASP A 197 32.41 -10.62 -3.85
CA ASP A 197 32.67 -10.42 -2.42
C ASP A 197 31.37 -10.47 -1.62
N LEU A 198 30.32 -9.83 -2.14
CA LEU A 198 29.00 -9.84 -1.54
C LEU A 198 28.34 -11.22 -1.55
N ALA A 199 28.71 -12.10 -2.50
CA ALA A 199 28.23 -13.49 -2.54
C ALA A 199 28.71 -14.33 -1.34
N GLN A 200 29.79 -13.93 -0.68
CA GLN A 200 30.33 -14.59 0.52
C GLN A 200 29.67 -14.10 1.82
N CYS A 201 28.88 -13.03 1.75
CA CYS A 201 28.22 -12.46 2.92
C CYS A 201 26.94 -13.23 3.28
N LYS A 202 26.49 -13.06 4.51
CA LYS A 202 25.15 -13.49 4.93
C LYS A 202 24.14 -12.41 4.62
N TRP A 203 23.14 -12.73 3.81
CA TRP A 203 22.17 -11.76 3.36
C TRP A 203 20.91 -11.74 4.22
N ILE A 204 20.49 -10.53 4.60
CA ILE A 204 19.14 -10.23 5.06
C ILE A 204 18.40 -9.68 3.86
N VAL A 205 17.34 -10.37 3.45
CA VAL A 205 16.63 -10.11 2.19
C VAL A 205 15.12 -10.04 2.41
N TYR A 206 14.42 -9.46 1.44
CA TYR A 206 12.97 -9.51 1.35
C TYR A 206 12.48 -10.89 0.92
N ARG A 207 11.17 -11.14 1.06
CA ARG A 207 10.52 -12.36 0.56
C ARG A 207 10.72 -12.50 -0.95
N ALA A 208 10.79 -13.73 -1.43
CA ALA A 208 11.13 -14.06 -2.82
C ALA A 208 10.22 -13.40 -3.88
N ASN A 209 8.97 -13.09 -3.53
CA ASN A 209 8.01 -12.44 -4.43
C ASN A 209 8.06 -10.90 -4.44
N MET A 210 8.96 -10.30 -3.67
CA MET A 210 9.06 -8.83 -3.62
C MET A 210 9.97 -8.29 -4.73
N PRO A 211 9.63 -7.15 -5.36
CA PRO A 211 10.39 -6.59 -6.49
C PRO A 211 11.89 -6.42 -6.19
N MET A 212 12.25 -5.89 -5.02
CA MET A 212 13.65 -5.69 -4.63
C MET A 212 14.42 -7.02 -4.50
N ARG A 213 13.76 -8.10 -4.06
CA ARG A 213 14.37 -9.42 -4.00
C ARG A 213 14.59 -9.99 -5.39
N ILE A 214 13.61 -9.87 -6.27
CA ILE A 214 13.71 -10.32 -7.67
C ILE A 214 14.85 -9.58 -8.37
N LEU A 215 14.97 -8.27 -8.13
CA LEU A 215 16.04 -7.46 -8.70
C LEU A 215 17.42 -7.90 -8.21
N LEU A 216 17.58 -8.16 -6.92
CA LEU A 216 18.83 -8.67 -6.33
C LEU A 216 19.23 -10.01 -6.94
N GLU A 217 18.30 -10.95 -7.04
CA GLU A 217 18.56 -12.27 -7.64
C GLU A 217 18.95 -12.15 -9.12
N ARG A 218 18.31 -11.24 -9.84
CA ARG A 218 18.62 -10.98 -11.24
C ARG A 218 20.02 -10.39 -11.41
N GLU A 219 20.45 -9.46 -10.55
CA GLU A 219 21.81 -8.91 -10.56
C GLU A 219 22.87 -10.03 -10.45
N PHE A 220 22.66 -10.98 -9.52
CA PHE A 220 23.55 -12.14 -9.36
C PHE A 220 23.51 -13.05 -10.59
N TYR A 221 22.31 -13.30 -11.14
CA TYR A 221 22.15 -14.16 -12.32
C TYR A 221 22.84 -13.57 -13.56
N ASP A 222 22.61 -12.27 -13.83
CA ASP A 222 23.18 -11.57 -14.99
C ASP A 222 24.73 -11.47 -14.89
N ALA A 223 25.27 -11.42 -13.67
CA ALA A 223 26.70 -11.48 -13.41
C ALA A 223 27.28 -12.92 -13.49
N GLY A 224 26.47 -13.95 -13.68
CA GLY A 224 26.90 -15.36 -13.65
C GLY A 224 27.37 -15.85 -12.28
N ILE A 225 26.97 -15.18 -11.21
CA ILE A 225 27.35 -15.50 -9.82
C ILE A 225 26.20 -16.21 -9.14
N ARG A 226 26.51 -17.33 -8.46
CA ARG A 226 25.48 -18.06 -7.71
C ARG A 226 24.95 -17.21 -6.55
N PHE A 227 23.64 -17.05 -6.50
CA PHE A 227 22.99 -16.37 -5.40
C PHE A 227 23.19 -17.11 -4.07
N PRO A 228 23.50 -16.43 -2.95
CA PRO A 228 23.68 -17.06 -1.65
C PRO A 228 22.46 -17.87 -1.22
N THR A 229 22.69 -19.01 -0.55
CA THR A 229 21.62 -19.90 -0.08
C THR A 229 21.28 -19.70 1.40
N ASN A 230 22.24 -19.16 2.19
CA ASN A 230 22.04 -18.89 3.62
C ASN A 230 21.46 -17.50 3.82
N LEU A 231 20.15 -17.40 3.69
CA LEU A 231 19.43 -16.14 3.73
C LEU A 231 18.61 -16.01 5.01
N LEU A 232 18.46 -14.79 5.46
CA LEU A 232 17.48 -14.42 6.47
C LEU A 232 16.44 -13.56 5.80
N GLU A 233 15.18 -13.99 5.79
CA GLU A 233 14.09 -13.26 5.16
C GLU A 233 13.30 -12.44 6.18
N THR A 234 13.18 -11.14 5.95
CA THR A 234 12.34 -10.25 6.73
C THR A 234 11.89 -9.04 5.91
N THR A 235 10.71 -8.50 6.23
CA THR A 235 10.23 -7.22 5.72
C THR A 235 10.32 -6.11 6.77
N SER A 236 10.80 -6.44 7.98
CA SER A 236 10.89 -5.49 9.08
C SER A 236 12.22 -4.72 9.06
N PRO A 237 12.21 -3.39 8.85
CA PRO A 237 13.41 -2.56 8.94
C PRO A 237 14.08 -2.64 10.32
N PHE A 238 13.27 -2.73 11.38
CA PHE A 238 13.76 -2.87 12.75
C PHE A 238 14.51 -4.19 12.96
N ALA A 239 13.96 -5.30 12.45
CA ALA A 239 14.65 -6.59 12.52
C ALA A 239 15.98 -6.57 11.74
N THR A 240 15.98 -5.97 10.55
CA THR A 240 17.19 -5.80 9.73
C THR A 240 18.26 -5.02 10.50
N LEU A 241 17.92 -3.85 11.05
CA LEU A 241 18.87 -3.05 11.85
C LEU A 241 19.39 -3.81 13.08
N ALA A 242 18.49 -4.49 13.81
CA ALA A 242 18.87 -5.24 15.00
C ALA A 242 19.84 -6.38 14.68
N LEU A 243 19.66 -7.05 13.56
CA LEU A 243 20.54 -8.13 13.08
C LEU A 243 21.89 -7.61 12.59
N LEU A 244 21.91 -6.56 11.79
CA LEU A 244 23.14 -5.90 11.32
C LEU A 244 24.00 -5.44 12.49
N ARG A 245 23.41 -4.86 13.54
CA ARG A 245 24.15 -4.41 14.73
C ARG A 245 24.79 -5.56 15.53
N ARG A 246 24.25 -6.76 15.47
CA ARG A 246 24.73 -7.91 16.23
C ARG A 246 25.80 -8.72 15.52
N ASN A 247 25.87 -8.60 14.20
CA ASN A 247 26.77 -9.44 13.41
C ASN A 247 27.27 -8.70 12.17
N SER A 248 28.56 -8.40 12.14
CA SER A 248 29.23 -7.68 11.05
C SER A 248 29.36 -8.48 9.74
N SER A 249 29.04 -9.78 9.75
CA SER A 249 29.00 -10.59 8.51
C SER A 249 27.70 -10.51 7.75
N PHE A 250 26.67 -9.84 8.30
CA PHE A 250 25.42 -9.60 7.59
C PHE A 250 25.51 -8.37 6.69
N VAL A 251 24.90 -8.51 5.55
CA VAL A 251 24.57 -7.39 4.63
C VAL A 251 23.08 -7.41 4.33
N ALA A 252 22.50 -6.26 4.01
CA ALA A 252 21.11 -6.15 3.66
C ALA A 252 20.92 -5.22 2.47
N LEU A 253 19.78 -5.38 1.79
CA LEU A 253 19.34 -4.51 0.70
C LEU A 253 18.40 -3.43 1.25
N ALA A 254 18.59 -2.20 0.82
CA ALA A 254 17.70 -1.08 1.10
C ALA A 254 17.62 -0.13 -0.09
N SER A 255 16.54 0.65 -0.20
CA SER A 255 16.52 1.79 -1.13
C SER A 255 17.54 2.84 -0.70
N THR A 256 17.99 3.65 -1.65
CA THR A 256 18.98 4.72 -1.38
C THR A 256 18.50 5.67 -0.28
N ASP A 257 17.20 6.05 -0.29
CA ASP A 257 16.63 6.96 0.70
C ASP A 257 16.63 6.37 2.10
N VAL A 258 16.21 5.10 2.24
CA VAL A 258 16.24 4.37 3.51
C VAL A 258 17.66 4.14 3.99
N ALA A 259 18.57 3.72 3.11
CA ALA A 259 19.98 3.55 3.41
C ALA A 259 20.63 4.86 3.89
N SER A 260 20.35 5.96 3.20
CA SER A 260 20.84 7.31 3.53
C SER A 260 20.29 7.80 4.87
N PHE A 261 18.98 7.56 5.11
CA PHE A 261 18.38 7.89 6.39
C PHE A 261 19.07 7.12 7.54
N PHE A 262 19.25 5.81 7.40
CA PHE A 262 19.92 4.99 8.42
C PHE A 262 21.37 5.37 8.62
N ALA A 263 22.11 5.66 7.54
CA ALA A 263 23.52 6.04 7.64
C ALA A 263 23.70 7.41 8.30
N ARG A 264 22.89 8.42 7.93
CA ARG A 264 22.94 9.75 8.56
C ARG A 264 22.63 9.72 10.06
N ASN A 265 21.81 8.75 10.50
CA ASN A 265 21.49 8.55 11.91
C ASN A 265 22.48 7.58 12.62
N GLY A 266 23.59 7.21 11.99
CA GLY A 266 24.61 6.37 12.58
C GLY A 266 24.12 4.95 12.88
N LEU A 267 23.21 4.39 12.08
CA LEU A 267 22.63 3.06 12.31
C LEU A 267 23.29 1.98 11.45
N VAL A 268 23.77 2.34 10.25
CA VAL A 268 24.42 1.43 9.30
C VAL A 268 25.54 2.14 8.54
N SER A 269 26.39 1.34 7.87
CA SER A 269 27.27 1.80 6.80
C SER A 269 26.70 1.40 5.44
N ILE A 270 26.72 2.33 4.48
CA ILE A 270 26.40 2.04 3.08
C ILE A 270 27.69 1.47 2.46
N LEU A 271 27.57 0.31 1.80
CA LEU A 271 28.73 -0.31 1.14
C LEU A 271 29.01 0.35 -0.22
N PRO A 272 30.28 0.45 -0.63
CA PRO A 272 30.69 1.05 -1.91
C PRO A 272 30.43 0.12 -3.11
N PHE A 273 29.20 -0.35 -3.24
CA PHE A 273 28.72 -1.19 -4.32
C PHE A 273 27.50 -0.56 -4.98
N GLN A 274 27.48 -0.55 -6.30
CA GLN A 274 26.35 -0.05 -7.09
C GLN A 274 25.77 -1.18 -7.94
N PHE A 275 24.46 -1.31 -7.90
CA PHE A 275 23.74 -2.25 -8.76
C PHE A 275 23.70 -1.74 -10.20
N SER A 276 23.82 -2.67 -11.15
CA SER A 276 23.62 -2.38 -12.58
C SER A 276 22.14 -2.21 -12.91
N LEU A 277 21.29 -2.96 -12.23
CA LEU A 277 19.85 -2.93 -12.40
C LEU A 277 19.22 -1.81 -11.56
N ARG A 278 18.15 -1.23 -12.10
CA ARG A 278 17.33 -0.23 -11.40
C ARG A 278 15.95 -0.80 -11.12
N SER A 279 15.38 -0.42 -9.99
CA SER A 279 14.00 -0.75 -9.67
C SER A 279 13.05 0.12 -10.49
N GLU A 280 11.85 -0.41 -10.75
CA GLU A 280 10.76 0.39 -11.30
C GLU A 280 10.46 1.58 -10.37
N PRO A 281 10.17 2.75 -10.94
CA PRO A 281 9.81 3.91 -10.15
C PRO A 281 8.56 3.62 -9.31
N TYR A 282 8.43 4.30 -8.20
CA TYR A 282 7.19 4.31 -7.45
C TYR A 282 6.39 5.59 -7.77
N GLU A 283 5.11 5.49 -7.55
CA GLU A 283 4.11 6.47 -7.95
C GLU A 283 3.29 6.91 -6.76
N LEU A 284 2.84 8.14 -6.75
CA LEU A 284 1.75 8.59 -5.91
C LEU A 284 0.44 8.19 -6.57
N VAL A 285 -0.29 7.29 -5.93
CA VAL A 285 -1.45 6.61 -6.49
C VAL A 285 -2.70 6.98 -5.73
N ARG A 286 -3.78 7.22 -6.46
CA ARG A 286 -5.13 7.29 -5.92
C ARG A 286 -6.09 6.48 -6.77
N ARG A 287 -7.22 6.13 -6.22
CA ARG A 287 -8.26 5.48 -6.99
C ARG A 287 -8.91 6.47 -7.97
N ARG A 288 -9.08 6.05 -9.22
CA ARG A 288 -9.75 6.87 -10.26
C ARG A 288 -11.19 7.13 -9.89
N GLY A 289 -11.60 8.40 -10.01
CA GLY A 289 -12.96 8.83 -9.73
C GLY A 289 -13.32 8.97 -8.25
N SER A 290 -12.40 8.71 -7.31
CA SER A 290 -12.63 9.04 -5.89
C SER A 290 -12.51 10.55 -5.65
N LEU A 291 -13.37 11.07 -4.79
CA LEU A 291 -13.21 12.43 -4.28
C LEU A 291 -12.03 12.49 -3.33
N MET A 292 -11.15 13.48 -3.53
CA MET A 292 -10.05 13.72 -2.61
C MET A 292 -10.52 14.57 -1.43
N SER A 293 -10.26 14.10 -0.21
CA SER A 293 -10.43 14.92 0.99
C SER A 293 -9.48 16.13 0.97
N ILE A 294 -9.76 17.16 1.76
CA ILE A 294 -8.88 18.34 1.91
C ILE A 294 -7.49 17.87 2.33
N GLY A 295 -7.41 16.98 3.33
CA GLY A 295 -6.14 16.44 3.83
C GLY A 295 -5.35 15.69 2.76
N ALA A 296 -6.01 14.86 1.95
CA ALA A 296 -5.36 14.14 0.86
C ALA A 296 -4.79 15.09 -0.21
N ARG A 297 -5.52 16.16 -0.54
CA ARG A 297 -5.06 17.17 -1.50
C ARG A 297 -3.83 17.91 -1.00
N LEU A 298 -3.86 18.37 0.25
CA LEU A 298 -2.73 19.06 0.87
C LEU A 298 -1.48 18.18 0.96
N LEU A 299 -1.65 16.91 1.37
CA LEU A 299 -0.53 15.96 1.41
C LEU A 299 0.04 15.67 0.02
N LYS A 300 -0.82 15.48 -0.99
CA LYS A 300 -0.40 15.33 -2.38
C LYS A 300 0.48 16.50 -2.84
N GLU A 301 0.04 17.73 -2.61
CA GLU A 301 0.78 18.94 -2.98
C GLU A 301 2.16 18.99 -2.31
N ARG A 302 2.26 18.61 -1.03
CA ARG A 302 3.55 18.55 -0.31
C ARG A 302 4.48 17.49 -0.86
N LEU A 303 3.96 16.30 -1.20
CA LEU A 303 4.76 15.22 -1.79
C LEU A 303 5.35 15.63 -3.13
N LEU A 304 4.56 16.26 -4.01
CA LEU A 304 5.02 16.70 -5.33
C LEU A 304 6.04 17.85 -5.23
N GLN A 305 5.81 18.83 -4.35
CA GLN A 305 6.77 19.93 -4.12
C GLN A 305 8.14 19.43 -3.66
N ARG A 306 8.20 18.42 -2.80
CA ARG A 306 9.46 17.85 -2.33
C ARG A 306 10.20 17.05 -3.40
N GLN A 307 9.48 16.42 -4.31
CA GLN A 307 10.08 15.75 -5.46
C GLN A 307 10.87 16.75 -6.33
N ASP A 308 10.30 17.91 -6.63
CA ASP A 308 10.93 18.94 -7.45
C ASP A 308 12.23 19.46 -6.80
N HIS A 309 12.29 19.57 -5.47
CA HIS A 309 13.48 20.02 -4.73
C HIS A 309 14.58 18.95 -4.57
N GLN A 310 14.28 17.67 -4.79
CA GLN A 310 15.29 16.60 -4.76
C GLN A 310 15.89 16.31 -6.15
N ALA A 311 15.28 16.84 -7.22
CA ALA A 311 15.75 16.70 -8.58
C ALA A 311 16.76 17.78 -9.01
N ASP A 312 16.85 18.88 -8.21
CA ASP A 312 17.85 19.97 -8.36
C ASP A 312 19.06 19.70 -7.44
#